data_b2d7efa9776a01db767a7d9f1412542a
#
_entry.id   b2d7efa9776a01db767a7d9f1412542a
#
_cell.length_a   1.000
_cell.length_b   1.000
_cell.length_c   1.000
_cell.angle_alpha   90.00
_cell.angle_beta   90.00
_cell.angle_gamma   90.00
#
_symmetry.space_group_name_H-M   'P 1'
#
loop_
_entity.id
_entity.type
_entity.pdbx_description
1 polymer ?
#
loop_
_entity_poly.entity_id
_entity_poly.type
_entity_poly.pdbx_seq_one_letter_code
_entity_poly.pdbx_strand_id
1 'polypeptide(L)'
;MTSLEDLTPKFRHVRLLLAREKGHPEGDREEGYDVLAPLTGEGQIDAEEWKSHRASCRVRRFRTGEEDLIGRLRRKPGGQWYFDYAEGDRDDEIGFHLGDERFVTGEYVSIERNGAMHTYQVARVERP
;
A
#
# COMPACT_ATOMS: atom_id res chain seq x y z
N MET A 1 -13.46 15.41 2.87
CA MET A 1 -12.08 15.25 2.39
C MET A 1 -11.12 15.43 3.55
N THR A 2 -10.18 14.51 3.70
CA THR A 2 -9.19 14.58 4.77
C THR A 2 -8.13 15.63 4.40
N SER A 3 -7.88 16.59 5.28
CA SER A 3 -6.78 17.53 5.11
C SER A 3 -5.53 16.95 5.78
N LEU A 4 -4.35 17.49 5.43
CA LEU A 4 -3.11 17.08 6.06
C LEU A 4 -3.10 17.38 7.56
N GLU A 5 -3.87 18.36 8.01
CA GLU A 5 -3.98 18.72 9.42
C GLU A 5 -4.70 17.66 10.24
N ASP A 6 -5.53 16.82 9.59
CA ASP A 6 -6.27 15.75 10.26
C ASP A 6 -5.44 14.48 10.44
N LEU A 7 -4.25 14.43 9.85
CA LEU A 7 -3.38 13.27 9.93
C LEU A 7 -2.49 13.34 11.16
N THR A 8 -2.32 12.21 11.84
CA THR A 8 -1.41 12.16 12.99
C THR A 8 0.04 12.19 12.51
N PRO A 9 1.01 12.51 13.41
CA PRO A 9 2.43 12.48 13.05
C PRO A 9 2.95 11.11 12.61
N LYS A 10 2.20 10.03 12.84
CA LYS A 10 2.58 8.68 12.42
C LYS A 10 2.32 8.40 10.94
N PHE A 11 1.47 9.19 10.30
CA PHE A 11 1.16 8.98 8.89
C PHE A 11 2.37 9.19 8.00
N ARG A 12 2.50 8.30 7.01
CA ARG A 12 3.52 8.39 5.97
C ARG A 12 2.90 8.13 4.61
N HIS A 13 3.47 8.78 3.61
CA HIS A 13 3.19 8.50 2.22
C HIS A 13 4.27 7.55 1.72
N VAL A 14 3.88 6.33 1.33
CA VAL A 14 4.79 5.27 0.90
C VAL A 14 4.61 5.04 -0.58
N ARG A 15 5.69 5.08 -1.36
CA ARG A 15 5.66 4.71 -2.77
C ARG A 15 6.30 3.35 -2.96
N LEU A 16 5.55 2.43 -3.57
CA LEU A 16 5.99 1.08 -3.91
C LEU A 16 6.08 0.98 -5.43
N LEU A 17 7.22 0.49 -5.93
CA LEU A 17 7.42 0.28 -7.36
C LEU A 17 7.67 -1.18 -7.66
N LEU A 18 7.14 -1.67 -8.79
CA LEU A 18 7.28 -3.07 -9.17
C LEU A 18 8.76 -3.44 -9.26
N ALA A 19 9.13 -4.47 -8.50
CA ALA A 19 10.49 -4.99 -8.48
C ALA A 19 10.71 -5.99 -9.61
N ARG A 20 11.90 -6.55 -9.70
CA ARG A 20 12.22 -7.56 -10.71
C ARG A 20 11.33 -8.78 -10.59
N GLU A 21 10.78 -9.21 -11.70
CA GLU A 21 10.03 -10.47 -11.78
C GLU A 21 10.03 -10.97 -13.21
N LYS A 22 9.46 -12.17 -13.42
CA LYS A 22 9.30 -12.73 -14.77
C LYS A 22 8.47 -11.78 -15.62
N GLY A 23 8.96 -11.38 -16.77
CA GLY A 23 8.33 -10.40 -17.63
C GLY A 23 8.77 -8.96 -17.36
N HIS A 24 9.40 -8.69 -16.21
CA HIS A 24 9.93 -7.39 -15.84
C HIS A 24 11.31 -7.55 -15.20
N PRO A 25 12.35 -7.90 -15.98
CA PRO A 25 13.66 -8.23 -15.41
C PRO A 25 14.36 -7.05 -14.73
N GLU A 26 13.92 -5.83 -15.00
CA GLU A 26 14.46 -4.61 -14.36
C GLU A 26 13.44 -3.92 -13.46
N GLY A 27 12.29 -4.56 -13.24
CA GLY A 27 11.17 -3.93 -12.55
C GLY A 27 10.44 -2.95 -13.45
N ASP A 28 9.55 -2.14 -12.87
CA ASP A 28 8.83 -1.12 -13.60
C ASP A 28 8.56 0.07 -12.67
N ARG A 29 9.16 1.22 -13.00
CA ARG A 29 9.01 2.44 -12.21
C ARG A 29 7.68 3.16 -12.46
N GLU A 30 6.92 2.71 -13.45
CA GLU A 30 5.63 3.27 -13.80
C GLU A 30 4.46 2.38 -13.36
N GLU A 31 4.77 1.32 -12.61
CA GLU A 31 3.77 0.44 -12.02
C GLU A 31 4.02 0.30 -10.52
N GLY A 32 3.00 0.56 -9.73
CA GLY A 32 3.11 0.42 -8.30
C GLY A 32 1.93 1.00 -7.53
N TYR A 33 2.23 1.39 -6.30
CA TYR A 33 1.24 1.91 -5.37
C TYR A 33 1.76 3.11 -4.62
N ASP A 34 0.86 4.06 -4.34
CA ASP A 34 1.06 5.06 -3.32
C ASP A 34 0.12 4.72 -2.17
N VAL A 35 0.67 4.56 -0.98
CA VAL A 35 -0.10 4.19 0.22
C VAL A 35 0.06 5.30 1.26
N LEU A 36 -1.07 5.78 1.77
CA LEU A 36 -1.09 6.73 2.88
C LEU A 36 -1.60 6.01 4.12
N ALA A 37 -0.75 5.81 5.09
CA ALA A 37 -1.07 5.04 6.29
C ALA A 37 -0.17 5.42 7.47
N PRO A 38 -0.63 5.18 8.70
CA PRO A 38 0.22 5.39 9.88
C PRO A 38 1.19 4.22 10.04
N LEU A 39 2.44 4.55 10.35
CA LEU A 39 3.49 3.55 10.56
C LEU A 39 4.04 3.66 11.98
N THR A 40 4.49 2.52 12.51
CA THR A 40 5.25 2.48 13.77
C THR A 40 6.67 3.02 13.54
N GLY A 41 7.41 3.23 14.60
CA GLY A 41 8.82 3.63 14.49
C GLY A 41 9.69 2.61 13.76
N GLU A 42 9.23 1.37 13.65
CA GLU A 42 9.92 0.29 12.94
C GLU A 42 9.49 0.17 11.48
N GLY A 43 8.57 1.01 11.04
CA GLY A 43 8.09 1.02 9.66
C GLY A 43 6.95 0.08 9.36
N GLN A 44 6.39 -0.57 10.35
CA GLN A 44 5.21 -1.44 10.17
C GLN A 44 3.92 -0.63 10.23
N ILE A 45 2.85 -1.13 9.62
CA ILE A 45 1.55 -0.47 9.73
C ILE A 45 1.12 -0.46 11.21
N ASP A 46 0.79 0.71 11.70
CA ASP A 46 0.28 0.87 13.06
C ASP A 46 -1.21 0.58 13.07
N ALA A 47 -1.58 -0.64 13.45
CA ALA A 47 -2.96 -1.10 13.40
C ALA A 47 -3.88 -0.31 14.33
N GLU A 48 -3.40 0.14 15.48
CA GLU A 48 -4.19 0.93 16.42
C GLU A 48 -4.51 2.32 15.87
N GLU A 49 -3.51 3.00 15.30
CA GLU A 49 -3.73 4.30 14.65
C GLU A 49 -4.63 4.15 13.42
N TRP A 50 -4.39 3.10 12.61
CA TRP A 50 -5.24 2.81 11.46
C TRP A 50 -6.70 2.65 11.87
N LYS A 51 -6.96 1.92 12.94
CA LYS A 51 -8.32 1.67 13.43
C LYS A 51 -9.08 2.96 13.73
N SER A 52 -8.39 3.94 14.27
CA SER A 52 -8.97 5.25 14.59
C SER A 52 -9.06 6.21 13.41
N HIS A 53 -8.34 5.93 12.32
CA HIS A 53 -8.21 6.84 11.18
C HIS A 53 -8.40 6.14 9.83
N ARG A 54 -9.25 5.12 9.77
CA ARG A 54 -9.45 4.31 8.56
C ARG A 54 -9.79 5.12 7.31
N ALA A 55 -10.63 6.15 7.47
CA ALA A 55 -11.06 6.96 6.35
C ALA A 55 -9.92 7.76 5.71
N SER A 56 -8.82 7.94 6.43
CA SER A 56 -7.65 8.67 5.95
C SER A 56 -6.59 7.75 5.33
N CYS A 57 -6.74 6.44 5.46
CA CYS A 57 -5.79 5.47 4.94
C CYS A 57 -6.16 5.08 3.52
N ARG A 58 -5.40 5.56 2.55
CA ARG A 58 -5.73 5.45 1.13
C ARG A 58 -4.65 4.75 0.35
N VAL A 59 -5.07 4.16 -0.78
CA VAL A 59 -4.18 3.49 -1.71
C VAL A 59 -4.49 4.00 -3.11
N ARG A 60 -3.45 4.30 -3.89
CA ARG A 60 -3.57 4.56 -5.32
C ARG A 60 -2.70 3.53 -6.04
N ARG A 61 -3.31 2.76 -6.94
CA ARG A 61 -2.55 1.89 -7.85
C ARG A 61 -2.38 2.61 -9.17
N PHE A 62 -1.16 2.65 -9.65
CA PHE A 62 -0.85 3.23 -10.96
C PHE A 62 -0.13 2.23 -11.85
N ARG A 63 -0.38 2.35 -13.16
CA ARG A 63 0.17 1.44 -14.16
C ARG A 63 0.10 2.11 -15.52
N THR A 64 1.17 1.97 -16.33
CA THR A 64 1.21 2.54 -17.68
C THR A 64 0.04 2.03 -18.51
N GLY A 65 -0.66 2.96 -19.17
CA GLY A 65 -1.76 2.64 -20.06
C GLY A 65 -3.10 2.32 -19.39
N GLU A 66 -3.16 2.42 -18.06
CA GLU A 66 -4.39 2.19 -17.30
C GLU A 66 -4.70 3.41 -16.43
N GLU A 67 -5.98 3.61 -16.14
CA GLU A 67 -6.38 4.62 -15.17
C GLU A 67 -5.98 4.20 -13.76
N ASP A 68 -5.61 5.17 -12.95
CA ASP A 68 -5.31 4.92 -11.55
C ASP A 68 -6.54 4.39 -10.82
N LEU A 69 -6.34 3.39 -9.96
CA LEU A 69 -7.37 2.92 -9.06
C LEU A 69 -7.14 3.55 -7.69
N ILE A 70 -8.21 4.10 -7.12
CA ILE A 70 -8.17 4.71 -5.80
C ILE A 70 -9.00 3.85 -4.85
N GLY A 71 -8.43 3.53 -3.71
CA GLY A 71 -9.09 2.69 -2.73
C GLY A 71 -8.67 3.00 -1.31
N ARG A 72 -9.01 2.11 -0.42
CA ARG A 72 -8.72 2.23 1.00
C ARG A 72 -7.96 1.04 1.51
N LEU A 73 -7.11 1.27 2.50
CA LEU A 73 -6.43 0.20 3.22
C LEU A 73 -7.39 -0.34 4.26
N ARG A 74 -7.75 -1.62 4.14
CA ARG A 74 -8.67 -2.29 5.05
C ARG A 74 -8.06 -3.56 5.63
N ARG A 75 -8.69 -4.08 6.67
CA ARG A 75 -8.23 -5.28 7.35
C ARG A 75 -9.41 -6.22 7.54
N LYS A 76 -9.23 -7.48 7.15
CA LYS A 76 -10.23 -8.52 7.33
C LYS A 76 -10.23 -9.06 8.75
N PRO A 77 -11.35 -9.65 9.21
CA PRO A 77 -11.32 -10.46 10.43
C PRO A 77 -10.21 -11.51 10.28
N GLY A 78 -9.38 -11.67 11.30
CA GLY A 78 -8.20 -12.53 11.21
C GLY A 78 -6.90 -11.77 10.92
N GLY A 79 -7.00 -10.49 10.59
CA GLY A 79 -5.85 -9.60 10.52
C GLY A 79 -5.19 -9.42 9.17
N GLN A 80 -5.74 -10.00 8.12
CA GLN A 80 -5.18 -9.83 6.77
C GLN A 80 -5.52 -8.46 6.19
N TRP A 81 -4.52 -7.73 5.73
CA TRP A 81 -4.67 -6.44 5.08
C TRP A 81 -5.03 -6.61 3.61
N TYR A 82 -5.83 -5.69 3.08
CA TYR A 82 -6.16 -5.66 1.66
C TYR A 82 -6.44 -4.24 1.19
N PHE A 83 -6.37 -4.06 -0.13
CA PHE A 83 -6.68 -2.79 -0.78
C PHE A 83 -8.08 -2.91 -1.38
N ASP A 84 -8.98 -2.07 -0.89
CA ASP A 84 -10.40 -2.08 -1.29
C ASP A 84 -10.65 -0.91 -2.24
N TYR A 85 -10.77 -1.21 -3.52
CA TYR A 85 -10.99 -0.19 -4.53
C TYR A 85 -12.46 0.13 -4.69
N ALA A 86 -12.76 1.38 -5.07
CA ALA A 86 -14.11 1.92 -5.08
C ALA A 86 -15.04 1.25 -6.09
N GLU A 87 -14.51 0.54 -7.08
CA GLU A 87 -15.31 0.00 -8.19
C GLU A 87 -15.62 -1.49 -8.10
N GLY A 88 -15.58 -2.06 -6.94
CA GLY A 88 -16.02 -3.41 -6.70
C GLY A 88 -14.97 -4.35 -6.15
N ASP A 89 -15.46 -5.52 -5.73
CA ASP A 89 -14.65 -6.45 -4.95
C ASP A 89 -13.64 -7.24 -5.78
N ARG A 90 -13.89 -7.38 -7.07
CA ARG A 90 -13.05 -8.19 -7.96
C ARG A 90 -11.65 -7.63 -8.19
N ASP A 91 -11.49 -6.33 -7.92
CA ASP A 91 -10.21 -5.66 -8.09
C ASP A 91 -9.44 -5.50 -6.78
N ASP A 92 -9.99 -6.06 -5.70
CA ASP A 92 -9.33 -6.01 -4.40
C ASP A 92 -8.01 -6.78 -4.44
N GLU A 93 -7.01 -6.24 -3.79
CA GLU A 93 -5.69 -6.82 -3.75
C GLU A 93 -5.27 -7.10 -2.31
N ILE A 94 -4.63 -8.23 -2.11
CA ILE A 94 -4.32 -8.72 -0.77
C ILE A 94 -2.83 -8.56 -0.46
N GLY A 95 -2.54 -7.88 0.64
CA GLY A 95 -1.20 -7.81 1.17
C GLY A 95 -0.99 -8.89 2.23
N PHE A 96 -0.59 -10.08 1.81
CA PHE A 96 -0.54 -11.27 2.66
C PHE A 96 0.16 -11.04 3.99
N HIS A 97 1.35 -10.51 3.95
CA HIS A 97 2.15 -10.27 5.16
C HIS A 97 2.35 -8.78 5.40
N LEU A 98 1.41 -7.95 4.92
CA LEU A 98 1.58 -6.51 4.96
C LEU A 98 1.78 -5.97 6.38
N GLY A 99 1.15 -6.60 7.37
CA GLY A 99 1.31 -6.21 8.77
C GLY A 99 2.68 -6.54 9.34
N ASP A 100 3.39 -7.50 8.75
CA ASP A 100 4.72 -7.92 9.19
C ASP A 100 5.82 -7.25 8.37
N GLU A 101 5.47 -6.64 7.26
CA GLU A 101 6.42 -6.01 6.37
C GLU A 101 6.83 -4.63 6.87
N ARG A 102 8.06 -4.25 6.56
CA ARG A 102 8.60 -2.96 6.97
C ARG A 102 8.62 -2.02 5.77
N PHE A 103 7.91 -0.92 5.89
CA PHE A 103 7.90 0.12 4.88
C PHE A 103 9.07 1.06 5.10
N VAL A 104 10.25 0.54 4.81
CA VAL A 104 11.53 1.25 4.89
C VAL A 104 12.13 1.26 3.51
N THR A 105 12.63 2.41 3.06
CA THR A 105 13.19 2.56 1.72
C THR A 105 14.21 1.46 1.42
N GLY A 106 14.03 0.78 0.28
CA GLY A 106 14.87 -0.32 -0.14
C GLY A 106 14.35 -1.71 0.22
N GLU A 107 13.44 -1.82 1.17
CA GLU A 107 12.82 -3.10 1.54
C GLU A 107 11.80 -3.54 0.49
N TYR A 108 11.41 -4.81 0.54
CA TYR A 108 10.48 -5.41 -0.41
C TYR A 108 9.17 -5.78 0.27
N VAL A 109 8.08 -5.63 -0.48
CA VAL A 109 6.71 -5.91 -0.02
C VAL A 109 6.02 -6.77 -1.07
N SER A 110 5.29 -7.80 -0.65
CA SER A 110 4.56 -8.69 -1.56
C SER A 110 3.06 -8.40 -1.51
N ILE A 111 2.46 -8.29 -2.69
CA ILE A 111 1.02 -8.04 -2.84
C ILE A 111 0.46 -9.07 -3.81
N GLU A 112 -0.63 -9.74 -3.42
CA GLU A 112 -1.34 -10.66 -4.30
C GLU A 112 -2.35 -9.89 -5.14
N ARG A 113 -2.31 -10.15 -6.44
CA ARG A 113 -3.25 -9.57 -7.40
C ARG A 113 -3.65 -10.64 -8.38
N ASN A 114 -4.96 -10.84 -8.54
CA ASN A 114 -5.51 -11.86 -9.44
C ASN A 114 -4.92 -13.26 -9.20
N GLY A 115 -4.74 -13.62 -7.95
CA GLY A 115 -4.21 -14.93 -7.58
C GLY A 115 -2.70 -15.09 -7.72
N ALA A 116 -1.98 -14.06 -8.14
CA ALA A 116 -0.53 -14.11 -8.32
C ALA A 116 0.17 -13.12 -7.39
N MET A 117 1.27 -13.56 -6.80
CA MET A 117 2.12 -12.72 -5.95
C MET A 117 3.03 -11.85 -6.80
N HIS A 118 3.08 -10.56 -6.47
CA HIS A 118 4.00 -9.61 -7.08
C HIS A 118 4.82 -8.94 -5.99
N THR A 119 6.09 -8.67 -6.28
CA THR A 119 6.99 -8.03 -5.33
C THR A 119 7.22 -6.59 -5.72
N TYR A 120 7.14 -5.70 -4.74
CA TYR A 120 7.37 -4.26 -4.91
C TYR A 120 8.49 -3.83 -4.00
N GLN A 121 9.27 -2.84 -4.45
CA GLN A 121 10.29 -2.24 -3.61
C GLN A 121 9.79 -0.91 -3.07
N VAL A 122 10.06 -0.67 -1.80
CA VAL A 122 9.75 0.62 -1.17
C VAL A 122 10.72 1.66 -1.73
N ALA A 123 10.20 2.56 -2.56
CA ALA A 123 11.00 3.59 -3.21
C ALA A 123 11.13 4.86 -2.36
N ARG A 124 10.05 5.22 -1.66
CA ARG A 124 10.03 6.41 -0.80
C ARG A 124 9.11 6.21 0.39
N VAL A 125 9.49 6.81 1.52
CA VAL A 125 8.66 6.93 2.71
C VAL A 125 8.80 8.38 3.17
N GLU A 126 7.74 9.14 3.06
CA GLU A 126 7.76 10.59 3.29
C GLU A 126 6.61 11.02 4.20
N ARG A 127 6.78 12.15 4.84
CA ARG A 127 5.68 12.80 5.54
C ARG A 127 4.70 13.33 4.48
N PRO A 128 3.40 13.15 4.72
CA PRO A 128 2.39 13.65 3.79
C PRO A 128 2.37 15.17 3.72
#